data_474983f3ff6b3a479a8da0a2dfb252ab
#
_entry.id   474983f3ff6b3a479a8da0a2dfb252ab
#
_cell.length_a   1.000
_cell.length_b   1.000
_cell.length_c   1.000
_cell.angle_alpha   90.00
_cell.angle_beta   90.00
_cell.angle_gamma   90.00
#
_symmetry.space_group_name_H-M   'P 1'
#
loop_
_entity.id
_entity.type
_entity.pdbx_description
1 polymer ?
#
loop_
_entity_poly.entity_id
_entity_poly.type
_entity_poly.pdbx_seq_one_letter_code
_entity_poly.pdbx_strand_id
1 'polypeptide(L)'
;MSEKSTLTEVILITGASSGIGAALAEVLAVKHSGIRLVLASRNRSLLEAVAEKCRTHDAEVLIVPTDLSQAEQVQSLAQQAIAQYGRVDVLVNNAGYGQMGPVELIPTAAAKEQFAVNFHAPLALSQALIPQMRSQGGGKIINVSSLGGRIPFPTAGMYSSSKFALEALSDVMRMELKAFNIQVSVVEPGPVVTDFFRVAWQEVLETTPQYQDTPYAPAYKNIQAIDKKLGALGWTAEKTARAIAKIIAKPRPKPRYVLATGGNTMLFIMNKVLPTWARDEFWKRLYGIHKIQWSASEK
;
A
#
# COMPACT_ATOMS: atom_id res chain seq x y z
N MET A 1 -26.05 17.38 13.51
CA MET A 1 -26.02 16.54 12.30
C MET A 1 -25.21 17.34 11.27
N SER A 2 -23.98 16.90 10.92
CA SER A 2 -23.17 17.57 9.89
C SER A 2 -23.80 17.28 8.55
N GLU A 3 -24.13 18.33 7.76
CA GLU A 3 -24.59 18.17 6.38
C GLU A 3 -23.59 17.30 5.60
N LYS A 4 -24.11 16.21 5.03
CA LYS A 4 -23.33 15.39 4.10
C LYS A 4 -23.07 16.23 2.85
N SER A 5 -21.82 16.45 2.51
CA SER A 5 -21.42 17.07 1.24
C SER A 5 -21.81 16.14 0.09
N THR A 6 -22.58 16.62 -0.87
CA THR A 6 -22.85 15.90 -2.12
C THR A 6 -21.59 15.94 -2.99
N LEU A 7 -20.80 14.87 -2.98
CA LEU A 7 -19.66 14.67 -3.86
C LEU A 7 -20.05 13.68 -4.95
N THR A 8 -20.09 14.11 -6.18
CA THR A 8 -20.26 13.26 -7.36
C THR A 8 -18.92 12.74 -7.89
N GLU A 9 -17.86 12.77 -7.05
CA GLU A 9 -16.53 12.28 -7.42
C GLU A 9 -16.54 10.76 -7.57
N VAL A 10 -15.82 10.27 -8.58
CA VAL A 10 -15.55 8.85 -8.81
C VAL A 10 -14.20 8.50 -8.23
N ILE A 11 -14.16 7.59 -7.25
CA ILE A 11 -12.95 7.16 -6.57
C ILE A 11 -12.71 5.68 -6.83
N LEU A 12 -11.59 5.34 -7.47
CA LEU A 12 -11.13 3.98 -7.66
C LEU A 12 -10.15 3.58 -6.56
N ILE A 13 -10.44 2.49 -5.85
CA ILE A 13 -9.62 1.98 -4.73
C ILE A 13 -9.20 0.54 -5.04
N THR A 14 -7.88 0.30 -5.14
CA THR A 14 -7.34 -1.05 -5.22
C THR A 14 -7.09 -1.66 -3.84
N GLY A 15 -7.19 -2.99 -3.72
CA GLY A 15 -7.09 -3.67 -2.44
C GLY A 15 -8.26 -3.34 -1.50
N ALA A 16 -9.45 -3.12 -2.08
CA ALA A 16 -10.63 -2.63 -1.36
C ALA A 16 -11.41 -3.73 -0.59
N SER A 17 -10.97 -4.99 -0.61
CA SER A 17 -11.68 -6.10 0.06
C SER A 17 -11.38 -6.22 1.55
N SER A 18 -10.33 -5.56 2.06
CA SER A 18 -9.93 -5.65 3.47
C SER A 18 -9.05 -4.46 3.90
N GLY A 19 -8.68 -4.41 5.16
CA GLY A 19 -7.71 -3.47 5.72
C GLY A 19 -8.00 -2.01 5.42
N ILE A 20 -6.98 -1.28 4.99
CA ILE A 20 -7.07 0.18 4.73
C ILE A 20 -8.04 0.48 3.60
N GLY A 21 -8.03 -0.32 2.52
CA GLY A 21 -8.86 -0.08 1.34
C GLY A 21 -10.35 -0.22 1.64
N ALA A 22 -10.75 -1.27 2.34
CA ALA A 22 -12.15 -1.48 2.78
C ALA A 22 -12.59 -0.36 3.72
N ALA A 23 -11.78 -0.07 4.75
CA ALA A 23 -12.09 1.00 5.69
C ALA A 23 -12.18 2.39 5.00
N LEU A 24 -11.37 2.62 3.96
CA LEU A 24 -11.43 3.86 3.18
C LEU A 24 -12.74 3.99 2.41
N ALA A 25 -13.17 2.91 1.75
CA ALA A 25 -14.45 2.88 1.03
C ALA A 25 -15.62 3.21 1.99
N GLU A 26 -15.68 2.52 3.13
CA GLU A 26 -16.70 2.74 4.16
C GLU A 26 -16.66 4.19 4.72
N VAL A 27 -15.47 4.71 5.04
CA VAL A 27 -15.31 6.10 5.54
C VAL A 27 -15.76 7.14 4.51
N LEU A 28 -15.47 6.92 3.23
CA LEU A 28 -15.88 7.83 2.16
C LEU A 28 -17.40 7.80 1.95
N ALA A 29 -18.02 6.62 1.94
CA ALA A 29 -19.47 6.46 1.82
C ALA A 29 -20.23 7.13 2.97
N VAL A 30 -19.74 6.98 4.21
CA VAL A 30 -20.34 7.65 5.39
C VAL A 30 -20.30 9.16 5.28
N LYS A 31 -19.23 9.72 4.72
CA LYS A 31 -18.99 11.18 4.67
C LYS A 31 -19.68 11.86 3.50
N HIS A 32 -19.87 11.19 2.39
CA HIS A 32 -20.30 11.77 1.13
C HIS A 32 -21.47 10.98 0.56
N SER A 33 -22.67 11.55 0.60
CA SER A 33 -23.84 10.98 -0.07
C SER A 33 -23.68 11.07 -1.60
N GLY A 34 -24.05 10.01 -2.32
CA GLY A 34 -23.94 9.96 -3.78
C GLY A 34 -22.52 9.78 -4.32
N ILE A 35 -21.56 9.46 -3.46
CA ILE A 35 -20.18 9.14 -3.91
C ILE A 35 -20.17 7.89 -4.78
N ARG A 36 -19.33 7.89 -5.82
CA ARG A 36 -19.15 6.76 -6.72
C ARG A 36 -17.84 6.06 -6.43
N LEU A 37 -17.92 4.79 -6.09
CA LEU A 37 -16.75 3.99 -5.71
C LEU A 37 -16.53 2.88 -6.74
N VAL A 38 -15.31 2.72 -7.21
CA VAL A 38 -14.85 1.55 -7.94
C VAL A 38 -13.94 0.75 -6.99
N LEU A 39 -14.38 -0.44 -6.60
CA LEU A 39 -13.69 -1.29 -5.63
C LEU A 39 -13.04 -2.47 -6.35
N ALA A 40 -11.72 -2.58 -6.27
CA ALA A 40 -10.96 -3.62 -6.95
C ALA A 40 -10.14 -4.47 -5.98
N SER A 41 -10.26 -5.78 -6.09
CA SER A 41 -9.41 -6.83 -5.49
C SER A 41 -9.73 -8.18 -6.11
N ARG A 42 -8.98 -9.23 -5.75
CA ARG A 42 -9.22 -10.59 -6.26
C ARG A 42 -10.52 -11.21 -5.76
N ASN A 43 -10.89 -10.96 -4.52
CA ASN A 43 -12.00 -11.64 -3.86
C ASN A 43 -13.34 -10.87 -4.04
N ARG A 44 -14.19 -11.36 -4.95
CA ARG A 44 -15.51 -10.78 -5.25
C ARG A 44 -16.41 -10.74 -4.00
N SER A 45 -16.50 -11.80 -3.23
CA SER A 45 -17.43 -11.88 -2.09
C SER A 45 -17.06 -10.89 -0.98
N LEU A 46 -15.78 -10.68 -0.71
CA LEU A 46 -15.32 -9.67 0.23
C LEU A 46 -15.56 -8.25 -0.30
N LEU A 47 -15.40 -8.00 -1.61
CA LEU A 47 -15.74 -6.72 -2.23
C LEU A 47 -17.24 -6.44 -2.10
N GLU A 48 -18.10 -7.45 -2.32
CA GLU A 48 -19.55 -7.28 -2.17
C GLU A 48 -19.94 -6.92 -0.76
N ALA A 49 -19.36 -7.58 0.25
CA ALA A 49 -19.61 -7.25 1.66
C ALA A 49 -19.24 -5.78 1.99
N VAL A 50 -18.15 -5.25 1.42
CA VAL A 50 -17.76 -3.85 1.56
C VAL A 50 -18.72 -2.93 0.79
N ALA A 51 -19.08 -3.31 -0.43
CA ALA A 51 -20.00 -2.54 -1.27
C ALA A 51 -21.39 -2.38 -0.63
N GLU A 52 -21.92 -3.46 -0.05
CA GLU A 52 -23.21 -3.40 0.66
C GLU A 52 -23.18 -2.38 1.80
N LYS A 53 -22.14 -2.39 2.62
CA LYS A 53 -21.97 -1.36 3.67
C LYS A 53 -21.89 0.05 3.09
N CYS A 54 -21.21 0.25 1.95
CA CYS A 54 -21.13 1.54 1.33
C CYS A 54 -22.52 1.99 0.78
N ARG A 55 -23.29 1.08 0.17
CA ARG A 55 -24.63 1.34 -0.36
C ARG A 55 -25.64 1.75 0.74
N THR A 56 -25.49 1.26 1.99
CA THR A 56 -26.34 1.73 3.10
C THR A 56 -26.18 3.23 3.42
N HIS A 57 -25.16 3.88 2.82
CA HIS A 57 -24.88 5.30 2.96
C HIS A 57 -25.04 6.08 1.64
N ASP A 58 -25.86 5.58 0.71
CA ASP A 58 -26.17 6.16 -0.61
C ASP A 58 -24.97 6.21 -1.58
N ALA A 59 -23.95 5.38 -1.38
CA ALA A 59 -22.86 5.27 -2.35
C ALA A 59 -23.24 4.40 -3.55
N GLU A 60 -22.90 4.87 -4.76
CA GLU A 60 -22.91 4.03 -5.95
C GLU A 60 -21.62 3.21 -6.01
N VAL A 61 -21.70 1.89 -6.10
CA VAL A 61 -20.50 1.03 -6.04
C VAL A 61 -20.44 0.09 -7.24
N LEU A 62 -19.36 0.21 -8.01
CA LEU A 62 -18.92 -0.74 -9.01
C LEU A 62 -17.86 -1.67 -8.41
N ILE A 63 -18.10 -2.98 -8.48
CA ILE A 63 -17.13 -4.00 -8.06
C ILE A 63 -16.46 -4.55 -9.30
N VAL A 64 -15.12 -4.53 -9.32
CA VAL A 64 -14.31 -5.12 -10.38
C VAL A 64 -13.32 -6.11 -9.78
N PRO A 65 -13.62 -7.42 -9.77
CA PRO A 65 -12.67 -8.43 -9.37
C PRO A 65 -11.43 -8.37 -10.27
N THR A 66 -10.26 -8.14 -9.66
CA THR A 66 -9.04 -7.85 -10.41
C THR A 66 -7.84 -8.49 -9.71
N ASP A 67 -7.10 -9.31 -10.44
CA ASP A 67 -5.75 -9.69 -10.06
C ASP A 67 -4.76 -8.66 -10.63
N LEU A 68 -4.17 -7.89 -9.73
CA LEU A 68 -3.24 -6.83 -10.09
C LEU A 68 -1.87 -7.34 -10.58
N SER A 69 -1.58 -8.64 -10.47
CA SER A 69 -0.41 -9.24 -11.10
C SER A 69 -0.58 -9.42 -12.61
N GLN A 70 -1.83 -9.33 -13.11
CA GLN A 70 -2.20 -9.53 -14.51
C GLN A 70 -2.44 -8.19 -15.22
N ALA A 71 -1.55 -7.84 -16.14
CA ALA A 71 -1.58 -6.53 -16.82
C ALA A 71 -2.90 -6.29 -17.57
N GLU A 72 -3.47 -7.30 -18.20
CA GLU A 72 -4.74 -7.23 -18.92
C GLU A 72 -5.90 -6.91 -17.99
N GLN A 73 -5.91 -7.48 -16.78
CA GLN A 73 -6.94 -7.20 -15.79
C GLN A 73 -6.82 -5.77 -15.24
N VAL A 74 -5.60 -5.25 -15.10
CA VAL A 74 -5.36 -3.86 -14.69
C VAL A 74 -5.89 -2.88 -15.75
N GLN A 75 -5.66 -3.16 -17.03
CA GLN A 75 -6.22 -2.36 -18.14
C GLN A 75 -7.75 -2.43 -18.16
N SER A 76 -8.31 -3.63 -18.01
CA SER A 76 -9.75 -3.85 -17.95
C SER A 76 -10.41 -3.10 -16.79
N LEU A 77 -9.78 -3.04 -15.62
CA LEU A 77 -10.25 -2.27 -14.47
C LEU A 77 -10.43 -0.78 -14.80
N ALA A 78 -9.42 -0.16 -15.42
CA ALA A 78 -9.51 1.23 -15.84
C ALA A 78 -10.62 1.46 -16.87
N GLN A 79 -10.72 0.58 -17.88
CA GLN A 79 -11.76 0.65 -18.91
C GLN A 79 -13.16 0.53 -18.34
N GLN A 80 -13.40 -0.43 -17.42
CA GLN A 80 -14.70 -0.62 -16.78
C GLN A 80 -15.09 0.58 -15.92
N ALA A 81 -14.15 1.18 -15.18
CA ALA A 81 -14.41 2.37 -14.39
C ALA A 81 -14.83 3.56 -15.27
N ILE A 82 -14.10 3.78 -16.38
CA ILE A 82 -14.42 4.84 -17.34
C ILE A 82 -15.74 4.57 -18.06
N ALA A 83 -15.99 3.33 -18.49
CA ALA A 83 -17.23 2.97 -19.18
C ALA A 83 -18.47 3.17 -18.29
N GLN A 84 -18.36 2.86 -17.00
CA GLN A 84 -19.46 2.98 -16.04
C GLN A 84 -19.78 4.43 -15.68
N TYR A 85 -18.74 5.26 -15.43
CA TYR A 85 -18.94 6.59 -14.83
C TYR A 85 -18.48 7.75 -15.72
N GLY A 86 -17.84 7.48 -16.87
CA GLY A 86 -17.31 8.48 -17.78
C GLY A 86 -16.07 9.23 -17.27
N ARG A 87 -15.68 9.01 -16.00
CA ARG A 87 -14.57 9.69 -15.32
C ARG A 87 -14.00 8.89 -14.16
N VAL A 88 -12.79 9.22 -13.76
CA VAL A 88 -12.19 8.83 -12.46
C VAL A 88 -11.50 10.06 -11.89
N ASP A 89 -11.98 10.57 -10.77
CA ASP A 89 -11.44 11.78 -10.14
C ASP A 89 -10.26 11.48 -9.23
N VAL A 90 -10.34 10.34 -8.54
CA VAL A 90 -9.30 9.91 -7.60
C VAL A 90 -8.96 8.45 -7.83
N LEU A 91 -7.68 8.18 -8.05
CA LEU A 91 -7.12 6.84 -7.99
C LEU A 91 -6.40 6.65 -6.67
N VAL A 92 -6.77 5.60 -5.92
CA VAL A 92 -6.06 5.18 -4.71
C VAL A 92 -5.40 3.83 -4.96
N ASN A 93 -4.11 3.83 -5.28
CA ASN A 93 -3.27 2.65 -5.38
C ASN A 93 -2.93 2.15 -3.97
N ASN A 94 -3.86 1.41 -3.36
CA ASN A 94 -3.71 0.92 -1.99
C ASN A 94 -3.32 -0.56 -1.93
N ALA A 95 -3.62 -1.35 -2.94
CA ALA A 95 -3.24 -2.76 -2.98
C ALA A 95 -1.73 -2.96 -2.80
N GLY A 96 -1.37 -3.98 -2.05
CA GLY A 96 0.01 -4.37 -1.83
C GLY A 96 0.13 -5.39 -0.72
N TYR A 97 1.17 -6.18 -0.79
CA TYR A 97 1.52 -7.18 0.23
C TYR A 97 3.02 -7.18 0.47
N GLY A 98 3.48 -7.91 1.47
CA GLY A 98 4.89 -8.00 1.82
C GLY A 98 5.42 -9.41 1.63
N GLN A 99 6.28 -9.62 0.63
CA GLN A 99 7.15 -10.79 0.58
C GLN A 99 8.27 -10.58 1.60
N MET A 100 8.16 -11.25 2.74
CA MET A 100 9.16 -11.17 3.81
C MET A 100 10.13 -12.35 3.72
N GLY A 101 11.33 -12.15 4.24
CA GLY A 101 12.38 -13.14 4.31
C GLY A 101 13.76 -12.56 3.97
N PRO A 102 14.84 -13.27 4.33
CA PRO A 102 16.20 -12.96 3.88
C PRO A 102 16.29 -12.98 2.36
N VAL A 103 17.00 -12.00 1.79
CA VAL A 103 17.02 -11.78 0.32
C VAL A 103 17.47 -13.03 -0.46
N GLU A 104 18.45 -13.77 0.07
CA GLU A 104 18.95 -14.98 -0.60
C GLU A 104 17.94 -16.14 -0.66
N LEU A 105 16.94 -16.14 0.23
CA LEU A 105 15.94 -17.20 0.31
C LEU A 105 14.65 -16.88 -0.45
N ILE A 106 14.49 -15.64 -0.93
CA ILE A 106 13.29 -15.25 -1.67
C ILE A 106 13.41 -15.71 -3.13
N PRO A 107 12.51 -16.59 -3.61
CA PRO A 107 12.50 -16.99 -5.00
C PRO A 107 12.32 -15.78 -5.93
N THR A 108 13.04 -15.77 -7.04
CA THR A 108 12.93 -14.69 -8.04
C THR A 108 11.50 -14.53 -8.56
N ALA A 109 10.73 -15.61 -8.66
CA ALA A 109 9.33 -15.57 -9.07
C ALA A 109 8.48 -14.76 -8.06
N ALA A 110 8.63 -15.01 -6.75
CA ALA A 110 7.93 -14.27 -5.70
C ALA A 110 8.33 -12.79 -5.68
N ALA A 111 9.61 -12.49 -5.90
CA ALA A 111 10.07 -11.11 -6.05
C ALA A 111 9.42 -10.39 -7.25
N LYS A 112 9.31 -11.05 -8.40
CA LYS A 112 8.62 -10.52 -9.59
C LYS A 112 7.15 -10.26 -9.33
N GLU A 113 6.45 -11.20 -8.68
CA GLU A 113 5.03 -11.08 -8.36
C GLU A 113 4.78 -9.90 -7.39
N GLN A 114 5.61 -9.75 -6.35
CA GLN A 114 5.52 -8.58 -5.47
C GLN A 114 5.69 -7.27 -6.23
N PHE A 115 6.63 -7.17 -7.15
CA PHE A 115 6.79 -5.99 -7.98
C PHE A 115 5.63 -5.79 -8.95
N ALA A 116 5.07 -6.86 -9.50
CA ALA A 116 3.88 -6.79 -10.35
C ALA A 116 2.73 -6.08 -9.62
N VAL A 117 2.43 -6.47 -8.37
CA VAL A 117 1.35 -5.91 -7.57
C VAL A 117 1.71 -4.53 -6.98
N ASN A 118 2.90 -4.40 -6.35
CA ASN A 118 3.23 -3.22 -5.55
C ASN A 118 3.75 -2.03 -6.39
N PHE A 119 4.20 -2.27 -7.62
CA PHE A 119 4.83 -1.25 -8.47
C PHE A 119 4.25 -1.20 -9.88
N HIS A 120 4.24 -2.32 -10.63
CA HIS A 120 3.79 -2.31 -12.02
C HIS A 120 2.29 -2.04 -12.16
N ALA A 121 1.46 -2.61 -11.29
CA ALA A 121 0.02 -2.35 -11.31
C ALA A 121 -0.32 -0.87 -11.01
N PRO A 122 0.22 -0.22 -9.96
CA PRO A 122 0.07 1.23 -9.77
C PRO A 122 0.51 2.07 -10.96
N LEU A 123 1.64 1.71 -11.61
CA LEU A 123 2.11 2.37 -12.82
C LEU A 123 1.11 2.22 -13.96
N ALA A 124 0.75 0.98 -14.30
CA ALA A 124 -0.13 0.68 -15.43
C ALA A 124 -1.53 1.28 -15.25
N LEU A 125 -2.09 1.21 -14.04
CA LEU A 125 -3.40 1.80 -13.75
C LEU A 125 -3.35 3.32 -13.82
N SER A 126 -2.27 3.95 -13.34
CA SER A 126 -2.08 5.39 -13.49
C SER A 126 -1.98 5.77 -14.96
N GLN A 127 -1.16 5.07 -15.76
CA GLN A 127 -1.03 5.30 -17.20
C GLN A 127 -2.36 5.18 -17.95
N ALA A 128 -3.20 4.21 -17.59
CA ALA A 128 -4.50 4.01 -18.21
C ALA A 128 -5.51 5.13 -17.87
N LEU A 129 -5.40 5.75 -16.68
CA LEU A 129 -6.33 6.78 -16.20
C LEU A 129 -5.86 8.22 -16.48
N ILE A 130 -4.57 8.48 -16.63
CA ILE A 130 -4.01 9.81 -16.86
C ILE A 130 -4.62 10.51 -18.08
N PRO A 131 -4.82 9.87 -19.25
CA PRO A 131 -5.46 10.52 -20.39
C PRO A 131 -6.88 11.01 -20.08
N GLN A 132 -7.66 10.19 -19.37
CA GLN A 132 -9.00 10.55 -18.94
C GLN A 132 -8.97 11.69 -17.90
N MET A 133 -8.10 11.60 -16.88
CA MET A 133 -7.94 12.67 -15.89
C MET A 133 -7.54 14.00 -16.55
N ARG A 134 -6.66 13.95 -17.55
CA ARG A 134 -6.25 15.15 -18.30
C ARG A 134 -7.42 15.76 -19.10
N SER A 135 -8.22 14.95 -19.80
CA SER A 135 -9.35 15.42 -20.60
C SER A 135 -10.47 16.02 -19.75
N GLN A 136 -10.65 15.54 -18.50
CA GLN A 136 -11.64 16.05 -17.56
C GLN A 136 -11.16 17.27 -16.75
N GLY A 137 -9.93 17.78 -16.99
CA GLY A 137 -9.39 18.98 -16.38
C GLY A 137 -8.61 18.74 -15.08
N GLY A 138 -8.29 17.50 -14.73
CA GLY A 138 -7.47 17.14 -13.58
C GLY A 138 -7.92 15.89 -12.87
N GLY A 139 -7.21 15.55 -11.80
CA GLY A 139 -7.47 14.38 -10.97
C GLY A 139 -6.48 14.26 -9.82
N LYS A 140 -6.62 13.18 -9.01
CA LYS A 140 -5.72 12.88 -7.92
C LYS A 140 -5.27 11.42 -7.98
N ILE A 141 -3.99 11.19 -7.80
CA ILE A 141 -3.41 9.85 -7.65
C ILE A 141 -2.80 9.77 -6.25
N ILE A 142 -3.30 8.85 -5.44
CA ILE A 142 -2.85 8.59 -4.07
C ILE A 142 -2.18 7.23 -4.06
N ASN A 143 -0.86 7.20 -3.92
CA ASN A 143 -0.10 5.98 -3.83
C ASN A 143 0.16 5.61 -2.36
N VAL A 144 -0.34 4.47 -1.91
CA VAL A 144 -0.10 3.97 -0.57
C VAL A 144 1.22 3.22 -0.54
N SER A 145 2.25 3.92 -0.08
CA SER A 145 3.60 3.41 0.16
C SER A 145 3.70 2.82 1.58
N SER A 146 4.78 3.09 2.28
CA SER A 146 5.07 2.66 3.65
C SER A 146 6.25 3.46 4.20
N LEU A 147 6.45 3.46 5.51
CA LEU A 147 7.74 3.81 6.09
C LEU A 147 8.88 2.95 5.50
N GLY A 148 8.57 1.70 5.11
CA GLY A 148 9.47 0.80 4.41
C GLY A 148 9.90 1.26 3.01
N GLY A 149 9.22 2.24 2.42
CA GLY A 149 9.64 2.94 1.20
C GLY A 149 10.65 4.07 1.43
N ARG A 150 10.97 4.37 2.69
CA ARG A 150 11.90 5.43 3.09
C ARG A 150 13.07 4.92 3.94
N ILE A 151 12.89 3.79 4.60
CA ILE A 151 13.90 3.13 5.42
C ILE A 151 13.82 1.63 5.11
N PRO A 152 14.90 1.02 4.56
CA PRO A 152 14.96 -0.42 4.40
C PRO A 152 15.28 -1.09 5.73
N PHE A 153 14.74 -2.29 5.94
CA PHE A 153 15.05 -3.10 7.11
C PHE A 153 15.25 -4.57 6.74
N PRO A 154 16.02 -5.32 7.52
CA PRO A 154 16.28 -6.72 7.26
C PRO A 154 15.00 -7.55 7.11
N THR A 155 15.06 -8.59 6.31
CA THR A 155 13.95 -9.52 6.03
C THR A 155 12.76 -8.92 5.30
N ALA A 156 12.84 -7.66 4.89
CA ALA A 156 11.82 -6.98 4.08
C ALA A 156 12.44 -6.36 2.79
N GLY A 157 13.54 -6.95 2.30
CA GLY A 157 14.28 -6.40 1.17
C GLY A 157 13.42 -6.19 -0.07
N MET A 158 12.67 -7.20 -0.49
CA MET A 158 11.80 -7.10 -1.68
C MET A 158 10.64 -6.13 -1.46
N TYR A 159 10.01 -6.18 -0.29
CA TYR A 159 8.95 -5.23 0.06
C TYR A 159 9.46 -3.79 0.05
N SER A 160 10.55 -3.52 0.77
CA SER A 160 11.16 -2.18 0.81
C SER A 160 11.54 -1.70 -0.59
N SER A 161 12.20 -2.52 -1.40
CA SER A 161 12.58 -2.17 -2.77
C SER A 161 11.37 -1.79 -3.63
N SER A 162 10.26 -2.53 -3.54
CA SER A 162 9.03 -2.21 -4.27
C SER A 162 8.42 -0.88 -3.84
N LYS A 163 8.45 -0.56 -2.53
CA LYS A 163 7.93 0.71 -2.00
C LYS A 163 8.87 1.89 -2.29
N PHE A 164 10.19 1.71 -2.26
CA PHE A 164 11.15 2.71 -2.72
C PHE A 164 10.95 3.04 -4.21
N ALA A 165 10.72 2.02 -5.04
CA ALA A 165 10.41 2.22 -6.46
C ALA A 165 9.12 3.04 -6.63
N LEU A 166 8.06 2.75 -5.87
CA LEU A 166 6.80 3.49 -5.89
C LEU A 166 6.96 4.96 -5.43
N GLU A 167 7.83 5.21 -4.43
CA GLU A 167 8.17 6.57 -3.99
C GLU A 167 8.81 7.38 -5.12
N ALA A 168 9.83 6.82 -5.77
CA ALA A 168 10.54 7.47 -6.87
C ALA A 168 9.60 7.74 -8.06
N LEU A 169 8.81 6.74 -8.46
CA LEU A 169 7.79 6.88 -9.50
C LEU A 169 6.80 8.00 -9.18
N SER A 170 6.32 8.06 -7.95
CA SER A 170 5.36 9.08 -7.51
C SER A 170 5.93 10.49 -7.58
N ASP A 171 7.20 10.67 -7.24
CA ASP A 171 7.87 11.97 -7.37
C ASP A 171 7.99 12.43 -8.82
N VAL A 172 8.36 11.53 -9.73
CA VAL A 172 8.44 11.83 -11.16
C VAL A 172 7.06 12.17 -11.70
N MET A 173 6.05 11.32 -11.46
CA MET A 173 4.68 11.56 -11.90
C MET A 173 4.13 12.91 -11.39
N ARG A 174 4.42 13.27 -10.14
CA ARG A 174 3.99 14.56 -9.56
C ARG A 174 4.55 15.75 -10.34
N MET A 175 5.79 15.68 -10.78
CA MET A 175 6.42 16.75 -11.58
C MET A 175 5.85 16.80 -13.01
N GLU A 176 5.74 15.66 -13.67
CA GLU A 176 5.27 15.55 -15.06
C GLU A 176 3.78 15.91 -15.21
N LEU A 177 2.94 15.49 -14.25
CA LEU A 177 1.49 15.64 -14.34
C LEU A 177 0.96 16.99 -13.83
N LYS A 178 1.83 17.80 -13.22
CA LYS A 178 1.45 19.11 -12.66
C LYS A 178 0.80 20.03 -13.70
N ALA A 179 1.30 20.02 -14.93
CA ALA A 179 0.77 20.85 -16.03
C ALA A 179 -0.67 20.49 -16.40
N PHE A 180 -1.11 19.27 -16.09
CA PHE A 180 -2.45 18.77 -16.39
C PHE A 180 -3.41 18.84 -15.19
N ASN A 181 -3.04 19.58 -14.13
CA ASN A 181 -3.81 19.65 -12.89
C ASN A 181 -4.07 18.27 -12.25
N ILE A 182 -3.21 17.28 -12.52
CA ILE A 182 -3.26 15.96 -11.88
C ILE A 182 -2.28 15.98 -10.72
N GLN A 183 -2.80 15.72 -9.52
CA GLN A 183 -2.03 15.80 -8.28
C GLN A 183 -1.63 14.39 -7.84
N VAL A 184 -0.36 14.20 -7.53
CA VAL A 184 0.16 12.93 -7.04
C VAL A 184 0.65 13.08 -5.61
N SER A 185 0.14 12.25 -4.71
CA SER A 185 0.53 12.23 -3.30
C SER A 185 0.89 10.82 -2.86
N VAL A 186 1.92 10.70 -2.04
CA VAL A 186 2.29 9.46 -1.39
C VAL A 186 1.81 9.47 0.05
N VAL A 187 1.23 8.37 0.47
CA VAL A 187 0.87 8.10 1.86
C VAL A 187 1.83 7.03 2.38
N GLU A 188 2.48 7.32 3.48
CA GLU A 188 3.51 6.48 4.11
C GLU A 188 3.00 5.96 5.47
N PRO A 189 2.18 4.88 5.50
CA PRO A 189 1.74 4.30 6.77
C PRO A 189 2.92 3.67 7.52
N GLY A 190 2.85 3.76 8.86
CA GLY A 190 3.59 2.86 9.73
C GLY A 190 2.88 1.52 9.88
N PRO A 191 3.10 0.78 10.98
CA PRO A 191 2.33 -0.41 11.29
C PRO A 191 0.83 -0.08 11.36
N VAL A 192 0.02 -0.86 10.66
CA VAL A 192 -1.44 -0.76 10.69
C VAL A 192 -2.01 -2.12 11.07
N VAL A 193 -2.94 -2.11 12.02
CA VAL A 193 -3.61 -3.33 12.48
C VAL A 193 -4.55 -3.83 11.38
N THR A 194 -4.06 -4.76 10.59
CA THR A 194 -4.73 -5.40 9.44
C THR A 194 -4.19 -6.82 9.28
N ASP A 195 -4.72 -7.56 8.32
CA ASP A 195 -4.20 -8.88 7.94
C ASP A 195 -2.83 -8.85 7.22
N PHE A 196 -2.22 -7.67 7.04
CA PHE A 196 -0.98 -7.53 6.26
C PHE A 196 0.13 -8.48 6.72
N PHE A 197 0.40 -8.54 8.02
CA PHE A 197 1.44 -9.41 8.56
C PHE A 197 1.06 -10.88 8.50
N ARG A 198 -0.22 -11.23 8.67
CA ARG A 198 -0.72 -12.59 8.52
C ARG A 198 -0.50 -13.08 7.07
N VAL A 199 -0.84 -12.24 6.10
CA VAL A 199 -0.59 -12.53 4.67
C VAL A 199 0.90 -12.63 4.40
N ALA A 200 1.70 -11.67 4.86
CA ALA A 200 3.16 -11.69 4.69
C ALA A 200 3.80 -12.95 5.31
N TRP A 201 3.26 -13.45 6.42
CA TRP A 201 3.74 -14.68 7.01
C TRP A 201 3.32 -15.92 6.22
N GLN A 202 2.14 -15.94 5.63
CA GLN A 202 1.72 -16.99 4.70
C GLN A 202 2.67 -17.07 3.50
N GLU A 203 3.03 -15.95 2.89
CA GLU A 203 4.02 -15.89 1.80
C GLU A 203 5.37 -16.49 2.21
N VAL A 204 5.82 -16.26 3.46
CA VAL A 204 7.04 -16.90 3.98
C VAL A 204 6.89 -18.42 4.01
N LEU A 205 5.77 -18.94 4.53
CA LEU A 205 5.55 -20.38 4.63
C LEU A 205 5.47 -21.06 3.26
N GLU A 206 4.93 -20.37 2.27
CA GLU A 206 4.81 -20.88 0.89
C GLU A 206 6.14 -20.83 0.15
N THR A 207 6.93 -19.76 0.33
CA THR A 207 8.18 -19.55 -0.42
C THR A 207 9.40 -20.15 0.26
N THR A 208 9.39 -20.31 1.58
CA THR A 208 10.49 -20.84 2.39
C THR A 208 9.96 -21.76 3.49
N PRO A 209 9.33 -22.90 3.15
CA PRO A 209 8.68 -23.77 4.14
C PRO A 209 9.65 -24.30 5.20
N GLN A 210 10.93 -24.45 4.86
CA GLN A 210 11.99 -24.94 5.76
C GLN A 210 12.80 -23.82 6.40
N TYR A 211 12.17 -22.64 6.61
CA TYR A 211 12.87 -21.47 7.17
C TYR A 211 13.56 -21.74 8.51
N GLN A 212 13.09 -22.72 9.29
CA GLN A 212 13.65 -23.11 10.59
C GLN A 212 15.02 -23.79 10.46
N ASP A 213 15.28 -24.43 9.33
CA ASP A 213 16.52 -25.18 9.05
C ASP A 213 17.57 -24.31 8.35
N THR A 214 17.28 -23.02 8.16
CA THR A 214 18.19 -22.06 7.55
C THR A 214 19.02 -21.32 8.59
N PRO A 215 20.19 -20.79 8.23
CA PRO A 215 20.98 -19.93 9.13
C PRO A 215 20.20 -18.71 9.64
N TYR A 216 19.10 -18.34 8.94
CA TYR A 216 18.24 -17.20 9.27
C TYR A 216 17.12 -17.50 10.27
N ALA A 217 17.02 -18.72 10.80
CA ALA A 217 16.00 -19.08 11.79
C ALA A 217 15.86 -18.06 12.96
N PRO A 218 16.96 -17.49 13.51
CA PRO A 218 16.86 -16.44 14.54
C PRO A 218 16.15 -15.17 14.06
N ALA A 219 16.33 -14.79 12.78
CA ALA A 219 15.67 -13.60 12.19
C ALA A 219 14.15 -13.84 12.03
N TYR A 220 13.75 -15.01 11.58
CA TYR A 220 12.32 -15.37 11.45
C TYR A 220 11.58 -15.36 12.80
N LYS A 221 12.20 -15.87 13.87
CA LYS A 221 11.66 -15.77 15.24
C LYS A 221 11.45 -14.32 15.66
N ASN A 222 12.39 -13.44 15.33
CA ASN A 222 12.29 -12.03 15.67
C ASN A 222 11.21 -11.30 14.85
N ILE A 223 10.99 -11.65 13.57
CA ILE A 223 9.91 -11.08 12.76
C ILE A 223 8.56 -11.29 13.45
N GLN A 224 8.25 -12.52 13.89
CA GLN A 224 7.01 -12.84 14.59
C GLN A 224 6.85 -12.07 15.91
N ALA A 225 7.95 -11.88 16.65
CA ALA A 225 7.95 -11.12 17.90
C ALA A 225 7.77 -9.62 17.66
N ILE A 226 8.35 -9.07 16.59
CA ILE A 226 8.22 -7.68 16.19
C ILE A 226 6.78 -7.39 15.76
N ASP A 227 6.17 -8.27 14.97
CA ASP A 227 4.78 -8.13 14.53
C ASP A 227 3.83 -7.93 15.71
N LYS A 228 3.92 -8.81 16.73
CA LYS A 228 3.10 -8.68 17.94
C LYS A 228 3.30 -7.34 18.66
N LYS A 229 4.53 -6.82 18.72
CA LYS A 229 4.85 -5.55 19.36
C LYS A 229 4.37 -4.34 18.54
N LEU A 230 4.61 -4.38 17.22
CA LEU A 230 4.23 -3.30 16.33
C LEU A 230 2.71 -3.24 16.13
N GLY A 231 2.02 -4.37 16.12
CA GLY A 231 0.56 -4.44 16.07
C GLY A 231 -0.10 -3.68 17.24
N ALA A 232 0.48 -3.76 18.45
CA ALA A 232 -0.01 -3.03 19.61
C ALA A 232 0.19 -1.51 19.53
N LEU A 233 1.17 -1.03 18.76
CA LEU A 233 1.50 0.40 18.58
C LEU A 233 0.96 0.96 17.26
N GLY A 234 0.43 0.12 16.40
CA GLY A 234 -0.06 0.47 15.07
C GLY A 234 -1.32 1.34 15.08
N TRP A 235 -1.53 2.05 13.99
CA TRP A 235 -2.83 2.68 13.77
C TRP A 235 -3.86 1.62 13.34
N THR A 236 -5.14 1.86 13.65
CA THR A 236 -6.21 1.05 13.08
C THR A 236 -6.39 1.35 11.59
N ALA A 237 -6.94 0.39 10.84
CA ALA A 237 -7.31 0.59 9.45
C ALA A 237 -8.21 1.81 9.27
N GLU A 238 -9.20 1.97 10.16
CA GLU A 238 -10.14 3.09 10.14
C GLU A 238 -9.46 4.44 10.39
N LYS A 239 -8.54 4.54 11.36
CA LYS A 239 -7.77 5.78 11.63
C LYS A 239 -6.94 6.17 10.40
N THR A 240 -6.30 5.20 9.77
CA THR A 240 -5.53 5.39 8.55
C THR A 240 -6.42 5.82 7.39
N ALA A 241 -7.54 5.16 7.19
CA ALA A 241 -8.55 5.49 6.18
C ALA A 241 -9.11 6.90 6.35
N ARG A 242 -9.46 7.30 7.57
CA ARG A 242 -9.91 8.67 7.88
C ARG A 242 -8.85 9.72 7.53
N ALA A 243 -7.56 9.42 7.73
CA ALA A 243 -6.48 10.31 7.33
C ALA A 243 -6.36 10.40 5.81
N ILE A 244 -6.46 9.28 5.08
CA ILE A 244 -6.44 9.26 3.60
C ILE A 244 -7.66 10.02 3.05
N ALA A 245 -8.86 9.81 3.59
CA ALA A 245 -10.05 10.55 3.17
C ALA A 245 -9.89 12.06 3.34
N LYS A 246 -9.24 12.52 4.44
CA LYS A 246 -8.90 13.94 4.63
C LYS A 246 -7.87 14.45 3.60
N ILE A 247 -6.98 13.58 3.12
CA ILE A 247 -6.00 13.95 2.07
C ILE A 247 -6.73 14.10 0.73
N ILE A 248 -7.60 13.16 0.39
CA ILE A 248 -8.43 13.18 -0.84
C ILE A 248 -9.25 14.46 -0.91
N ALA A 249 -9.85 14.87 0.22
CA ALA A 249 -10.69 16.08 0.30
C ALA A 249 -9.91 17.41 0.12
N LYS A 250 -8.57 17.40 0.18
CA LYS A 250 -7.79 18.63 0.00
C LYS A 250 -7.76 19.04 -1.47
N PRO A 251 -8.03 20.33 -1.79
CA PRO A 251 -7.88 20.83 -3.15
C PRO A 251 -6.45 20.68 -3.68
N ARG A 252 -5.46 20.87 -2.82
CA ARG A 252 -4.01 20.74 -3.13
C ARG A 252 -3.33 19.93 -2.04
N PRO A 253 -3.34 18.60 -2.12
CA PRO A 253 -2.67 17.76 -1.14
C PRO A 253 -1.14 17.93 -1.22
N LYS A 254 -0.45 17.73 -0.08
CA LYS A 254 1.02 17.73 -0.02
C LYS A 254 1.57 16.51 -0.78
N PRO A 255 2.81 16.56 -1.26
CA PRO A 255 3.46 15.44 -1.93
C PRO A 255 3.50 14.15 -1.08
N ARG A 256 3.69 14.28 0.24
CA ARG A 256 3.85 13.15 1.17
C ARG A 256 3.12 13.34 2.48
N TYR A 257 2.64 12.22 3.03
CA TYR A 257 1.98 12.15 4.33
C TYR A 257 2.44 10.90 5.10
N VAL A 258 3.17 11.09 6.17
CA VAL A 258 3.52 10.00 7.10
C VAL A 258 2.33 9.75 8.02
N LEU A 259 1.77 8.55 7.96
CA LEU A 259 0.64 8.13 8.78
C LEU A 259 1.10 7.13 9.86
N ALA A 260 1.93 7.63 10.76
CA ALA A 260 2.47 6.88 11.89
C ALA A 260 2.77 7.83 13.05
N THR A 261 2.46 7.40 14.27
CA THR A 261 2.84 8.14 15.47
C THR A 261 4.37 8.16 15.59
N GLY A 262 4.97 9.35 15.70
CA GLY A 262 6.43 9.50 15.72
C GLY A 262 7.16 9.19 14.41
N GLY A 263 6.44 8.85 13.33
CA GLY A 263 7.03 8.42 12.05
C GLY A 263 7.96 9.46 11.42
N ASN A 264 7.58 10.74 11.41
CA ASN A 264 8.45 11.81 10.89
C ASN A 264 9.76 11.94 11.67
N THR A 265 9.70 11.85 13.00
CA THR A 265 10.89 11.89 13.85
C THR A 265 11.79 10.69 13.60
N MET A 266 11.20 9.48 13.47
CA MET A 266 11.94 8.27 13.14
C MET A 266 12.63 8.39 11.77
N LEU A 267 11.93 8.84 10.74
CA LEU A 267 12.49 9.06 9.40
C LEU A 267 13.63 10.08 9.43
N PHE A 268 13.48 11.16 10.17
CA PHE A 268 14.52 12.19 10.31
C PHE A 268 15.77 11.60 10.98
N ILE A 269 15.61 10.94 12.13
CA ILE A 269 16.73 10.33 12.86
C ILE A 269 17.44 9.29 11.98
N MET A 270 16.69 8.36 11.41
CA MET A 270 17.25 7.26 10.61
C MET A 270 17.93 7.74 9.32
N ASN A 271 17.41 8.75 8.64
CA ASN A 271 17.91 9.14 7.33
C ASN A 271 18.87 10.36 7.36
N LYS A 272 18.84 11.17 8.43
CA LYS A 272 19.59 12.43 8.48
C LYS A 272 20.57 12.50 9.64
N VAL A 273 20.33 11.80 10.74
CA VAL A 273 21.16 11.88 11.95
C VAL A 273 22.09 10.70 12.08
N LEU A 274 21.56 9.47 11.95
CA LEU A 274 22.36 8.28 12.16
C LEU A 274 23.25 7.94 10.95
N PRO A 275 24.56 7.74 11.16
CA PRO A 275 25.43 7.19 10.13
C PRO A 275 25.03 5.74 9.80
N THR A 276 25.39 5.27 8.60
CA THR A 276 25.00 3.95 8.08
C THR A 276 25.30 2.83 9.07
N TRP A 277 26.52 2.79 9.64
CA TRP A 277 26.90 1.74 10.58
C TRP A 277 26.00 1.67 11.82
N ALA A 278 25.54 2.82 12.34
CA ALA A 278 24.66 2.87 13.52
C ALA A 278 23.24 2.38 13.18
N ARG A 279 22.74 2.74 12.01
CA ARG A 279 21.45 2.21 11.50
C ARG A 279 21.51 0.70 11.31
N ASP A 280 22.59 0.22 10.69
CA ASP A 280 22.78 -1.22 10.42
C ASP A 280 22.83 -2.01 11.73
N GLU A 281 23.57 -1.51 12.72
CA GLU A 281 23.66 -2.17 14.01
C GLU A 281 22.33 -2.17 14.77
N PHE A 282 21.57 -1.07 14.70
CA PHE A 282 20.22 -1.00 15.26
C PHE A 282 19.30 -2.05 14.62
N TRP A 283 19.25 -2.11 13.29
CA TRP A 283 18.40 -3.06 12.58
C TRP A 283 18.85 -4.51 12.76
N LYS A 284 20.15 -4.79 12.72
CA LYS A 284 20.70 -6.14 12.98
C LYS A 284 20.24 -6.67 14.34
N ARG A 285 20.32 -5.83 15.38
CA ARG A 285 19.87 -6.22 16.72
C ARG A 285 18.37 -6.42 16.80
N LEU A 286 17.60 -5.49 16.26
CA LEU A 286 16.14 -5.55 16.30
C LEU A 286 15.61 -6.80 15.57
N TYR A 287 16.15 -7.11 14.40
CA TYR A 287 15.72 -8.24 13.58
C TYR A 287 16.45 -9.56 13.88
N GLY A 288 17.34 -9.60 14.86
CA GLY A 288 18.04 -10.82 15.26
C GLY A 288 19.11 -11.30 14.28
N ILE A 289 19.50 -10.47 13.32
CA ILE A 289 20.55 -10.78 12.33
C ILE A 289 21.91 -11.00 13.02
N HIS A 290 22.17 -10.29 14.12
CA HIS A 290 23.40 -10.47 14.92
C HIS A 290 23.52 -11.86 15.58
N LYS A 291 22.44 -12.66 15.59
CA LYS A 291 22.43 -14.03 16.15
C LYS A 291 22.69 -15.11 15.11
N ILE A 292 22.80 -14.70 13.83
CA ILE A 292 23.14 -15.62 12.76
C ILE A 292 24.58 -16.06 12.97
N GLN A 293 24.79 -17.37 13.11
CA GLN A 293 26.11 -17.98 13.22
C GLN A 293 26.43 -18.65 11.88
N TRP A 294 27.58 -18.34 11.34
CA TRP A 294 28.12 -19.05 10.19
C TRP A 294 29.27 -19.92 10.65
N SER A 295 29.20 -21.24 10.42
CA SER A 295 30.30 -22.15 10.61
C SER A 295 30.90 -22.52 9.26
N ALA A 296 32.21 -22.32 9.11
CA ALA A 296 32.93 -22.66 7.88
C ALA A 296 33.02 -24.19 7.61
N SER A 297 32.31 -25.01 8.38
CA SER A 297 32.41 -26.47 8.35
C SER A 297 31.45 -27.19 7.40
N GLU A 298 30.65 -26.44 6.63
CA GLU A 298 29.85 -27.02 5.54
C GLU A 298 30.55 -26.76 4.19
N LYS A 299 31.61 -27.53 3.95
CA LYS A 299 32.17 -27.73 2.61
C LYS A 299 31.71 -29.07 2.06
#